data_13fff8e65fb93912d6d1a1e04a6ecc63
#
_entry.id   13fff8e65fb93912d6d1a1e04a6ecc63
#
_cell.length_a   1.000
_cell.length_b   1.000
_cell.length_c   1.000
_cell.angle_alpha   90.00
_cell.angle_beta   90.00
_cell.angle_gamma   90.00
#
_symmetry.space_group_name_H-M   'P 1'
#
loop_
_entity.id
_entity.type
_entity.pdbx_description
1 polymer ?
#
loop_
_entity_poly.entity_id
_entity_poly.type
_entity_poly.pdbx_seq_one_letter_code
_entity_poly.pdbx_strand_id
1 'polypeptide(L)'
;LCFAPQKRIGIPLTVGQSKQIDLTLALTSVDQQVTIEDTPSVVNISTQQTSGLVDERQIKQLPLNGRSYDQLITLNPGVVNYTGQRSGSIGTSNSSVGNMFAISGRRPQDNLFLLNGIEYTGASLINVTPGGTSGQLLGVDAVREFNVVSDTYSASYGKRQGAQISIVTASGTNKFHGSAYEFLRNSALDARNYFDQATIPEFQRNNFGASIGGPIKKDKLLFFANYEGYRQNLGLSDLTLVPDNASRAAAVPSVQPLLALWPIQNGPDLGSGIAEAFSSPIQHIREDFGTTRVDYNISPKDLFFAAYTIDDSTANTPTQNPLALIN
;
A
#
# COMPACT_ATOMS: atom_id res chain seq x y z
N LEU A 1 -21.05 30.77 43.98
CA LEU A 1 -19.79 31.07 43.27
C LEU A 1 -19.92 30.48 41.88
N CYS A 2 -19.98 31.34 40.85
CA CYS A 2 -20.03 30.93 39.44
C CYS A 2 -18.63 31.09 38.84
N PHE A 3 -18.24 30.13 37.99
CA PHE A 3 -17.04 30.23 37.19
C PHE A 3 -17.35 30.88 35.85
N ALA A 4 -16.41 31.62 35.31
CA ALA A 4 -16.54 32.19 33.98
C ALA A 4 -16.59 31.05 32.93
N PRO A 5 -17.51 31.08 31.96
CA PRO A 5 -17.53 30.09 30.91
C PRO A 5 -16.28 30.24 30.03
N GLN A 6 -15.60 29.14 29.81
CA GLN A 6 -14.49 29.05 28.86
C GLN A 6 -14.87 28.21 27.66
N LYS A 7 -14.60 28.71 26.47
CA LYS A 7 -14.75 27.99 25.22
C LYS A 7 -13.39 27.83 24.55
N ARG A 8 -12.93 26.58 24.37
CA ARG A 8 -11.73 26.25 23.62
C ARG A 8 -12.11 25.68 22.26
N ILE A 9 -11.63 26.28 21.22
CA ILE A 9 -11.91 25.87 19.82
C ILE A 9 -10.60 25.52 19.10
N GLY A 10 -10.70 24.87 17.94
CA GLY A 10 -9.56 24.52 17.13
C GLY A 10 -8.75 23.33 17.64
N ILE A 11 -9.39 22.42 18.41
CA ILE A 11 -8.73 21.22 18.92
C ILE A 11 -8.80 20.12 17.86
N PRO A 12 -7.73 19.87 17.10
CA PRO A 12 -7.69 18.77 16.14
C PRO A 12 -7.51 17.44 16.90
N LEU A 13 -8.20 16.41 16.43
CA LEU A 13 -7.98 15.01 16.82
C LEU A 13 -7.68 14.20 15.58
N THR A 14 -6.62 13.43 15.64
CA THR A 14 -6.19 12.52 14.58
C THR A 14 -6.38 11.07 15.00
N VAL A 15 -6.30 10.14 14.06
CA VAL A 15 -6.51 8.73 14.33
C VAL A 15 -5.52 8.21 15.38
N GLY A 16 -6.04 7.47 16.37
CA GLY A 16 -5.25 6.92 17.48
C GLY A 16 -4.76 7.94 18.51
N GLN A 17 -5.12 9.22 18.40
CA GLN A 17 -4.71 10.27 19.34
C GLN A 17 -5.66 10.35 20.53
N SER A 18 -5.08 10.42 21.74
CA SER A 18 -5.76 10.84 22.98
C SER A 18 -5.20 12.18 23.41
N LYS A 19 -6.04 13.17 23.58
CA LYS A 19 -5.62 14.51 23.96
C LYS A 19 -6.20 14.90 25.32
N GLN A 20 -5.33 15.19 26.28
CA GLN A 20 -5.71 15.75 27.57
C GLN A 20 -5.75 17.27 27.47
N ILE A 21 -6.82 17.86 27.97
CA ILE A 21 -7.01 19.31 27.97
C ILE A 21 -7.31 19.75 29.39
N ASP A 22 -6.36 20.47 29.96
CA ASP A 22 -6.54 21.07 31.28
C ASP A 22 -7.15 22.46 31.14
N LEU A 23 -8.25 22.70 31.85
CA LEU A 23 -8.96 23.96 31.86
C LEU A 23 -8.88 24.57 33.27
N THR A 24 -8.36 25.78 33.36
CA THR A 24 -8.37 26.55 34.60
C THR A 24 -9.51 27.54 34.55
N LEU A 25 -10.51 27.30 35.38
CA LEU A 25 -11.67 28.17 35.47
C LEU A 25 -11.42 29.31 36.46
N ALA A 26 -11.65 30.53 36.04
CA ALA A 26 -11.57 31.71 36.91
C ALA A 26 -12.93 31.99 37.57
N LEU A 27 -12.91 32.38 38.84
CA LEU A 27 -14.06 32.91 39.51
C LEU A 27 -14.37 34.32 38.97
N THR A 28 -15.59 34.57 38.55
CA THR A 28 -15.97 35.89 38.06
C THR A 28 -17.34 36.32 38.55
N SER A 29 -17.44 37.61 38.74
CA SER A 29 -18.72 38.31 39.01
C SER A 29 -19.32 38.91 37.74
N VAL A 30 -18.66 38.79 36.58
CA VAL A 30 -19.07 39.38 35.30
C VAL A 30 -18.98 38.30 34.21
N ASP A 31 -19.95 38.28 33.30
CA ASP A 31 -19.97 37.38 32.13
C ASP A 31 -18.85 37.75 31.13
N GLN A 32 -17.69 37.19 31.33
CA GLN A 32 -16.59 37.22 30.32
C GLN A 32 -16.43 35.86 29.69
N GLN A 33 -16.68 35.80 28.39
CA GLN A 33 -16.38 34.64 27.59
C GLN A 33 -14.96 34.76 27.00
N VAL A 34 -14.05 33.89 27.39
CA VAL A 34 -12.73 33.80 26.80
C VAL A 34 -12.71 32.68 25.77
N THR A 35 -12.40 33.03 24.51
CA THR A 35 -12.18 32.06 23.44
C THR A 35 -10.67 31.89 23.25
N ILE A 36 -10.17 30.67 23.41
CA ILE A 36 -8.77 30.33 23.21
C ILE A 36 -8.65 29.45 21.99
N GLU A 37 -7.82 29.86 21.02
CA GLU A 37 -7.41 29.00 19.91
C GLU A 37 -6.24 28.12 20.35
N ASP A 38 -6.39 26.81 20.18
CA ASP A 38 -5.37 25.86 20.57
C ASP A 38 -4.40 25.61 19.41
N THR A 39 -3.11 25.82 19.64
CA THR A 39 -2.06 25.35 18.74
C THR A 39 -1.76 23.92 19.11
N PRO A 40 -1.90 22.96 18.18
CA PRO A 40 -1.67 21.54 18.48
C PRO A 40 -0.26 21.33 19.01
N SER A 41 -0.14 20.66 20.17
CA SER A 41 1.16 20.16 20.63
C SER A 41 1.59 19.03 19.69
N VAL A 42 2.76 19.17 19.09
CA VAL A 42 3.35 18.15 18.22
C VAL A 42 3.84 16.93 19.03
N VAL A 43 4.04 17.11 20.33
CA VAL A 43 4.54 16.06 21.22
C VAL A 43 3.41 15.49 22.05
N ASN A 44 3.20 14.19 21.95
CA ASN A 44 2.26 13.48 22.80
C ASN A 44 2.94 13.11 24.12
N ILE A 45 2.63 13.85 25.17
CA ILE A 45 3.23 13.65 26.52
C ILE A 45 2.34 12.80 27.44
N SER A 46 1.13 12.47 26.99
CA SER A 46 0.13 11.79 27.84
C SER A 46 0.14 10.27 27.71
N THR A 47 0.75 9.74 26.64
CA THR A 47 0.85 8.30 26.41
C THR A 47 2.31 7.89 26.17
N GLN A 48 2.70 6.74 26.71
CA GLN A 48 4.02 6.15 26.46
C GLN A 48 4.03 5.29 25.17
N GLN A 49 3.06 5.52 24.29
CA GLN A 49 2.89 4.77 23.08
C GLN A 49 3.82 5.32 21.98
N THR A 50 4.63 4.45 21.38
CA THR A 50 5.38 4.79 20.18
C THR A 50 4.48 4.68 18.97
N SER A 51 4.12 5.81 18.40
CA SER A 51 3.27 5.86 17.21
C SER A 51 3.68 7.00 16.27
N GLY A 52 3.40 6.83 14.99
CA GLY A 52 3.61 7.84 13.97
C GLY A 52 2.37 8.02 13.13
N LEU A 53 1.96 9.28 12.96
CA LEU A 53 0.87 9.68 12.11
C LEU A 53 1.41 10.07 10.74
N VAL A 54 0.77 9.59 9.68
CA VAL A 54 0.97 10.03 8.30
C VAL A 54 -0.32 10.72 7.85
N ASP A 55 -0.25 12.01 7.61
CA ASP A 55 -1.39 12.83 7.27
C ASP A 55 -1.70 12.82 5.76
N GLU A 56 -2.84 13.38 5.38
CA GLU A 56 -3.30 13.46 3.98
C GLU A 56 -2.27 14.16 3.07
N ARG A 57 -1.61 15.20 3.57
CA ARG A 57 -0.62 15.95 2.80
C ARG A 57 0.60 15.08 2.51
N GLN A 58 1.09 14.34 3.49
CA GLN A 58 2.21 13.41 3.31
C GLN A 58 1.84 12.29 2.33
N ILE A 59 0.63 11.73 2.46
CA ILE A 59 0.15 10.65 1.57
C ILE A 59 0.10 11.13 0.12
N LYS A 60 -0.41 12.32 -0.13
CA LYS A 60 -0.61 12.86 -1.50
C LYS A 60 0.62 13.50 -2.12
N GLN A 61 1.54 14.03 -1.33
CA GLN A 61 2.66 14.85 -1.83
C GLN A 61 4.02 14.16 -1.79
N LEU A 62 4.20 13.14 -0.95
CA LEU A 62 5.46 12.40 -0.93
C LEU A 62 5.55 11.46 -2.15
N PRO A 63 6.75 11.28 -2.73
CA PRO A 63 6.94 10.42 -3.87
C PRO A 63 6.70 8.96 -3.49
N LEU A 64 5.80 8.30 -4.21
CA LEU A 64 5.45 6.89 -4.02
C LEU A 64 5.73 6.11 -5.30
N ASN A 65 6.46 5.01 -5.20
CA ASN A 65 6.65 4.12 -6.35
C ASN A 65 5.40 3.26 -6.55
N GLY A 66 4.69 3.50 -7.65
CA GLY A 66 3.43 2.80 -7.96
C GLY A 66 2.24 3.24 -7.11
N ARG A 67 2.31 4.43 -6.49
CA ARG A 67 1.24 5.00 -5.65
C ARG A 67 0.81 4.11 -4.48
N SER A 68 1.71 3.30 -3.94
CA SER A 68 1.43 2.48 -2.77
C SER A 68 1.69 3.30 -1.50
N TYR A 69 0.64 3.71 -0.81
CA TYR A 69 0.79 4.56 0.38
C TYR A 69 1.36 3.82 1.59
N ASP A 70 1.35 2.51 1.58
CA ASP A 70 1.98 1.69 2.62
C ASP A 70 3.50 1.90 2.71
N GLN A 71 4.14 2.36 1.62
CA GLN A 71 5.57 2.71 1.65
C GLN A 71 5.88 3.79 2.70
N LEU A 72 4.92 4.65 3.02
CA LEU A 72 5.07 5.68 4.04
C LEU A 72 5.09 5.12 5.48
N ILE A 73 4.76 3.85 5.67
CA ILE A 73 4.94 3.17 6.96
C ILE A 73 6.42 3.22 7.38
N THR A 74 7.35 3.19 6.41
CA THR A 74 8.79 3.29 6.65
C THR A 74 9.27 4.64 7.21
N LEU A 75 8.42 5.67 7.20
CA LEU A 75 8.73 6.95 7.87
C LEU A 75 8.74 6.82 9.40
N ASN A 76 8.19 5.72 9.93
CA ASN A 76 8.14 5.51 11.36
C ASN A 76 9.42 4.81 11.86
N PRO A 77 9.95 5.22 13.02
CA PRO A 77 11.12 4.57 13.62
C PRO A 77 10.90 3.07 13.86
N GLY A 78 11.93 2.28 13.64
CA GLY A 78 11.89 0.83 13.85
C GLY A 78 11.19 0.03 12.77
N VAL A 79 10.79 0.65 11.66
CA VAL A 79 10.19 -0.01 10.49
C VAL A 79 11.26 -0.34 9.46
N VAL A 80 11.29 -1.57 9.02
CA VAL A 80 12.15 -2.05 7.92
C VAL A 80 11.28 -2.66 6.84
N ASN A 81 11.43 -2.19 5.60
CA ASN A 81 10.83 -2.84 4.45
C ASN A 81 11.64 -4.08 4.09
N TYR A 82 11.06 -5.24 4.31
CA TYR A 82 11.68 -6.55 4.14
C TYR A 82 11.40 -7.16 2.75
N THR A 83 10.59 -6.54 1.94
CA THR A 83 10.08 -7.08 0.66
C THR A 83 11.18 -7.53 -0.28
N GLY A 84 12.23 -6.73 -0.43
CA GLY A 84 13.35 -7.04 -1.32
C GLY A 84 14.24 -8.22 -0.90
N GLN A 85 14.09 -8.71 0.33
CA GLN A 85 14.89 -9.83 0.85
C GLN A 85 14.20 -11.18 0.66
N ARG A 86 13.05 -11.20 0.06
CA ARG A 86 12.30 -12.43 -0.19
C ARG A 86 12.99 -13.25 -1.28
N SER A 87 13.53 -14.40 -0.90
CA SER A 87 14.10 -15.36 -1.85
C SER A 87 13.00 -16.21 -2.48
N GLY A 88 13.14 -16.52 -3.77
CA GLY A 88 12.41 -17.58 -4.45
C GLY A 88 11.15 -17.17 -5.22
N SER A 89 10.96 -15.91 -5.52
CA SER A 89 9.96 -15.48 -6.51
C SER A 89 10.62 -14.98 -7.76
N ILE A 90 10.09 -15.38 -8.88
CA ILE A 90 10.40 -14.76 -10.16
C ILE A 90 10.01 -13.30 -10.11
N GLY A 91 10.98 -12.48 -10.44
CA GLY A 91 10.74 -11.07 -10.61
C GLY A 91 10.33 -10.38 -9.32
N THR A 92 10.57 -9.18 -9.29
CA THR A 92 10.36 -8.18 -8.28
C THR A 92 8.94 -8.04 -7.77
N SER A 93 8.05 -8.94 -8.13
CA SER A 93 6.68 -8.68 -7.82
C SER A 93 6.38 -9.05 -6.37
N ASN A 94 5.99 -8.05 -5.63
CA ASN A 94 5.20 -8.23 -4.43
C ASN A 94 3.82 -8.83 -4.76
N SER A 95 3.63 -9.20 -6.04
CA SER A 95 2.38 -9.77 -6.49
C SER A 95 1.98 -10.92 -5.59
N SER A 96 0.76 -10.90 -5.16
CA SER A 96 0.11 -11.84 -4.24
C SER A 96 0.41 -11.69 -2.74
N VAL A 97 1.34 -10.87 -2.29
CA VAL A 97 1.65 -10.75 -0.84
C VAL A 97 1.76 -9.32 -0.31
N GLY A 98 1.86 -8.32 -1.20
CA GLY A 98 2.08 -6.93 -0.80
C GLY A 98 3.47 -6.67 -0.22
N ASN A 99 3.68 -5.45 0.24
CA ASN A 99 4.91 -5.07 0.90
C ASN A 99 4.99 -5.68 2.30
N MET A 100 6.18 -6.13 2.68
CA MET A 100 6.42 -6.76 3.98
C MET A 100 7.20 -5.81 4.88
N PHE A 101 6.57 -5.40 5.98
CA PHE A 101 7.19 -4.51 6.98
C PHE A 101 7.48 -5.28 8.26
N ALA A 102 8.76 -5.40 8.61
CA ALA A 102 9.17 -5.78 9.95
C ALA A 102 9.17 -4.52 10.81
N ILE A 103 8.41 -4.51 11.89
CA ILE A 103 8.24 -3.35 12.76
C ILE A 103 8.68 -3.72 14.18
N SER A 104 9.61 -2.95 14.76
CA SER A 104 10.19 -3.19 16.07
C SER A 104 10.73 -4.62 16.24
N GLY A 105 11.36 -5.16 15.19
CA GLY A 105 11.95 -6.51 15.18
C GLY A 105 10.93 -7.65 15.08
N ARG A 106 9.65 -7.36 14.90
CA ARG A 106 8.58 -8.37 14.74
C ARG A 106 8.36 -8.74 13.30
N ARG A 107 7.75 -9.90 13.08
CA ARG A 107 7.51 -10.43 11.73
C ARG A 107 6.44 -9.61 11.00
N PRO A 108 6.53 -9.50 9.67
CA PRO A 108 5.49 -8.83 8.88
C PRO A 108 4.07 -9.38 9.09
N GLN A 109 3.94 -10.70 9.32
CA GLN A 109 2.66 -11.37 9.58
C GLN A 109 2.00 -10.97 10.90
N ASP A 110 2.79 -10.40 11.82
CA ASP A 110 2.30 -10.00 13.13
C ASP A 110 1.64 -8.61 13.13
N ASN A 111 1.71 -7.89 12.00
CA ASN A 111 1.08 -6.59 11.87
C ASN A 111 -0.43 -6.71 11.66
N LEU A 112 -1.18 -5.77 12.22
CA LEU A 112 -2.62 -5.63 12.08
C LEU A 112 -2.96 -4.37 11.31
N PHE A 113 -3.64 -4.52 10.19
CA PHE A 113 -4.18 -3.41 9.42
C PHE A 113 -5.67 -3.24 9.69
N LEU A 114 -6.07 -2.03 10.00
CA LEU A 114 -7.47 -1.65 10.22
C LEU A 114 -7.87 -0.55 9.23
N LEU A 115 -8.98 -0.71 8.56
CA LEU A 115 -9.60 0.30 7.71
C LEU A 115 -10.90 0.77 8.37
N ASN A 116 -10.96 2.04 8.78
CA ASN A 116 -12.08 2.60 9.54
C ASN A 116 -12.43 1.76 10.79
N GLY A 117 -11.44 1.17 11.46
CA GLY A 117 -11.62 0.33 12.64
C GLY A 117 -11.95 -1.14 12.38
N ILE A 118 -12.15 -1.54 11.13
CA ILE A 118 -12.42 -2.93 10.73
C ILE A 118 -11.11 -3.57 10.24
N GLU A 119 -10.88 -4.83 10.57
CA GLU A 119 -9.70 -5.54 10.10
C GLU A 119 -9.65 -5.59 8.57
N TYR A 120 -8.54 -5.10 8.04
CA TYR A 120 -8.25 -5.03 6.61
C TYR A 120 -7.09 -5.95 6.20
N THR A 121 -6.40 -6.55 7.16
CA THR A 121 -5.38 -7.56 6.89
C THR A 121 -6.05 -8.72 6.15
N GLY A 122 -5.55 -9.08 4.98
CA GLY A 122 -6.18 -10.09 4.13
C GLY A 122 -6.41 -11.43 4.81
N ALA A 123 -7.46 -12.13 4.40
CA ALA A 123 -7.85 -13.44 4.94
C ALA A 123 -6.91 -14.57 4.52
N SER A 124 -6.05 -14.37 3.54
CA SER A 124 -5.09 -15.37 3.07
C SER A 124 -3.98 -15.59 4.10
N LEU A 125 -3.57 -16.84 4.29
CA LEU A 125 -2.45 -17.23 5.15
C LEU A 125 -1.11 -16.54 4.79
N ILE A 126 -1.01 -16.03 3.57
CA ILE A 126 0.19 -15.43 3.01
C ILE A 126 0.09 -13.90 3.03
N ASN A 127 -1.10 -13.33 3.16
CA ASN A 127 -1.28 -11.89 3.14
C ASN A 127 -0.73 -11.25 4.40
N VAL A 128 0.34 -10.54 4.20
CA VAL A 128 1.11 -9.84 5.21
C VAL A 128 0.69 -8.38 5.29
N THR A 129 0.24 -7.85 4.14
CA THR A 129 -0.25 -6.48 3.98
C THR A 129 -1.51 -6.56 3.13
N PRO A 130 -2.54 -5.75 3.39
CA PRO A 130 -3.68 -5.65 2.49
C PRO A 130 -3.21 -5.14 1.12
N GLY A 131 -3.91 -5.48 0.08
CA GLY A 131 -3.59 -5.11 -1.29
C GLY A 131 -3.90 -6.25 -2.25
N GLY A 132 -4.01 -5.92 -3.52
CA GLY A 132 -4.28 -6.88 -4.57
C GLY A 132 -3.03 -7.57 -5.12
N THR A 133 -3.17 -8.16 -6.29
CA THR A 133 -2.10 -8.95 -6.91
C THR A 133 -0.93 -8.11 -7.44
N SER A 134 -1.10 -6.79 -7.57
CA SER A 134 0.02 -5.88 -7.87
C SER A 134 1.05 -5.81 -6.74
N GLY A 135 0.64 -6.19 -5.54
CA GLY A 135 1.41 -6.00 -4.33
C GLY A 135 1.49 -4.55 -3.87
N GLN A 136 0.67 -3.69 -4.45
CA GLN A 136 0.55 -2.29 -4.07
C GLN A 136 -0.70 -2.09 -3.21
N LEU A 137 -0.64 -1.16 -2.29
CA LEU A 137 -1.81 -0.73 -1.54
C LEU A 137 -2.35 0.54 -2.19
N LEU A 138 -3.31 0.35 -3.08
CA LEU A 138 -3.93 1.41 -3.86
C LEU A 138 -4.86 2.29 -3.02
N GLY A 139 -5.29 3.41 -3.57
CA GLY A 139 -6.24 4.30 -2.93
C GLY A 139 -5.60 5.48 -2.21
N VAL A 140 -4.48 6.01 -2.70
CA VAL A 140 -3.83 7.22 -2.15
C VAL A 140 -4.81 8.37 -1.96
N ASP A 141 -5.71 8.62 -2.93
CA ASP A 141 -6.72 9.67 -2.82
C ASP A 141 -7.91 9.29 -1.94
N ALA A 142 -8.05 8.01 -1.60
CA ALA A 142 -9.10 7.52 -0.71
C ALA A 142 -8.71 7.57 0.77
N VAL A 143 -7.43 7.73 1.10
CA VAL A 143 -6.94 7.76 2.47
C VAL A 143 -6.81 9.19 2.95
N ARG A 144 -7.38 9.47 4.11
CA ARG A 144 -7.23 10.74 4.81
C ARG A 144 -5.97 10.78 5.66
N GLU A 145 -5.79 9.74 6.46
CA GLU A 145 -4.65 9.61 7.37
C GLU A 145 -4.49 8.17 7.79
N PHE A 146 -3.31 7.80 8.22
CA PHE A 146 -3.10 6.55 8.95
C PHE A 146 -2.09 6.72 10.09
N ASN A 147 -2.26 5.92 11.13
CA ASN A 147 -1.37 5.89 12.28
C ASN A 147 -0.74 4.50 12.42
N VAL A 148 0.56 4.48 12.66
CA VAL A 148 1.32 3.26 12.94
C VAL A 148 1.68 3.23 14.42
N VAL A 149 1.07 2.34 15.16
CA VAL A 149 1.41 2.05 16.56
C VAL A 149 2.40 0.90 16.54
N SER A 150 3.68 1.20 16.80
CA SER A 150 4.78 0.25 16.56
C SER A 150 5.22 -0.50 17.80
N ASP A 151 5.09 0.09 19.00
CA ASP A 151 5.62 -0.48 20.25
C ASP A 151 4.82 0.03 21.45
N THR A 152 4.97 -0.61 22.60
CA THR A 152 4.39 -0.19 23.89
C THR A 152 2.96 0.36 23.80
N TYR A 153 1.99 -0.44 23.54
CA TYR A 153 0.59 -0.05 23.50
C TYR A 153 -0.23 -0.67 24.63
N SER A 154 -1.32 -0.03 24.96
CA SER A 154 -2.20 -0.42 26.06
C SER A 154 -2.94 -1.73 25.77
N ALA A 155 -3.61 -2.27 26.81
CA ALA A 155 -4.45 -3.46 26.68
C ALA A 155 -5.66 -3.29 25.74
N SER A 156 -5.92 -2.06 25.24
CA SER A 156 -6.94 -1.80 24.21
C SER A 156 -6.53 -2.29 22.82
N TYR A 157 -5.23 -2.53 22.61
CA TYR A 157 -4.72 -3.14 21.39
C TYR A 157 -4.59 -4.65 21.58
N GLY A 158 -4.59 -5.41 20.48
CA GLY A 158 -4.44 -6.85 20.58
C GLY A 158 -4.55 -7.58 19.26
N LYS A 159 -4.91 -8.85 19.32
CA LYS A 159 -5.04 -9.81 18.23
C LYS A 159 -3.70 -10.19 17.58
N ARG A 160 -2.79 -9.24 17.30
CA ARG A 160 -1.48 -9.48 16.70
C ARG A 160 -0.39 -8.81 17.54
N GLN A 161 0.80 -9.38 17.52
CA GLN A 161 1.91 -8.94 18.37
C GLN A 161 2.77 -7.83 17.73
N GLY A 162 2.59 -7.58 16.44
CA GLY A 162 3.31 -6.56 15.68
C GLY A 162 2.69 -5.17 15.82
N ALA A 163 2.92 -4.33 14.85
CA ALA A 163 2.33 -3.01 14.81
C ALA A 163 0.83 -3.06 14.46
N GLN A 164 0.10 -2.06 14.93
CA GLN A 164 -1.25 -1.79 14.44
C GLN A 164 -1.22 -0.57 13.52
N ILE A 165 -1.66 -0.75 12.30
CA ILE A 165 -1.78 0.29 11.28
C ILE A 165 -3.27 0.62 11.13
N SER A 166 -3.66 1.79 11.62
CA SER A 166 -5.06 2.25 11.58
C SER A 166 -5.22 3.28 10.47
N ILE A 167 -5.97 2.92 9.43
CA ILE A 167 -6.20 3.71 8.23
C ILE A 167 -7.61 4.31 8.28
N VAL A 168 -7.72 5.61 8.00
CA VAL A 168 -8.99 6.31 7.92
C VAL A 168 -9.20 6.81 6.50
N THR A 169 -10.35 6.48 5.93
CA THR A 169 -10.72 6.92 4.58
C THR A 169 -11.12 8.39 4.55
N ALA A 170 -10.89 9.02 3.41
CA ALA A 170 -11.40 10.36 3.13
C ALA A 170 -12.93 10.39 3.21
N SER A 171 -13.48 11.55 3.53
CA SER A 171 -14.90 11.80 3.61
C SER A 171 -15.28 13.02 2.78
N GLY A 172 -16.56 13.15 2.45
CA GLY A 172 -17.09 14.35 1.81
C GLY A 172 -16.98 15.58 2.71
N THR A 173 -17.00 16.73 2.11
CA THR A 173 -17.02 18.03 2.79
C THR A 173 -18.18 18.88 2.29
N ASN A 174 -18.40 20.04 2.87
CA ASN A 174 -19.44 20.99 2.41
C ASN A 174 -19.10 21.69 1.08
N LYS A 175 -17.92 21.42 0.53
CA LYS A 175 -17.48 21.91 -0.78
C LYS A 175 -17.14 20.75 -1.68
N PHE A 176 -17.49 20.82 -2.94
CA PHE A 176 -17.02 19.83 -3.92
C PHE A 176 -15.52 19.92 -4.08
N HIS A 177 -14.88 18.77 -4.05
CA HIS A 177 -13.44 18.60 -4.27
C HIS A 177 -13.20 17.26 -4.93
N GLY A 178 -12.07 17.15 -5.58
CA GLY A 178 -11.67 15.92 -6.25
C GLY A 178 -10.36 16.08 -6.99
N SER A 179 -9.90 14.98 -7.55
CA SER A 179 -8.69 14.89 -8.36
C SER A 179 -8.93 13.92 -9.49
N ALA A 180 -8.19 14.09 -10.58
CA ALA A 180 -8.04 13.09 -11.62
C ALA A 180 -6.57 13.07 -12.04
N TYR A 181 -6.03 11.87 -12.28
CA TYR A 181 -4.62 11.72 -12.56
C TYR A 181 -4.35 10.51 -13.45
N GLU A 182 -3.21 10.57 -14.12
CA GLU A 182 -2.60 9.44 -14.79
C GLU A 182 -1.08 9.51 -14.64
N PHE A 183 -0.48 8.38 -14.28
CA PHE A 183 0.96 8.18 -14.20
C PHE A 183 1.37 7.06 -15.13
N LEU A 184 2.21 7.40 -16.08
CA LEU A 184 2.77 6.46 -17.04
C LEU A 184 4.25 6.21 -16.75
N ARG A 185 4.64 4.95 -16.74
CA ARG A 185 6.04 4.53 -16.80
C ARG A 185 6.24 3.54 -17.94
N ASN A 186 7.30 3.75 -18.73
CA ASN A 186 7.60 2.93 -19.90
C ASN A 186 9.10 2.71 -20.04
N SER A 187 9.52 1.48 -20.32
CA SER A 187 10.93 1.12 -20.50
C SER A 187 11.63 1.88 -21.63
N ALA A 188 10.88 2.44 -22.59
CA ALA A 188 11.45 3.33 -23.61
C ALA A 188 12.08 4.60 -23.03
N LEU A 189 11.74 4.96 -21.79
CA LEU A 189 12.30 6.11 -21.07
C LEU A 189 13.30 5.70 -19.99
N ASP A 190 13.49 4.40 -19.76
CA ASP A 190 14.39 3.85 -18.75
C ASP A 190 15.76 3.54 -19.33
N ALA A 191 16.80 3.60 -18.51
CA ALA A 191 18.12 3.09 -18.85
C ALA A 191 18.17 1.57 -18.64
N ARG A 192 19.04 0.92 -19.38
CA ARG A 192 19.33 -0.52 -19.21
C ARG A 192 19.91 -0.79 -17.81
N ASN A 193 19.41 -1.82 -17.15
CA ASN A 193 19.99 -2.32 -15.90
C ASN A 193 21.30 -3.08 -16.20
N TYR A 194 22.17 -3.19 -15.20
CA TYR A 194 23.42 -3.94 -15.30
C TYR A 194 23.21 -5.43 -15.70
N PHE A 195 22.15 -6.05 -15.21
CA PHE A 195 21.81 -7.45 -15.48
C PHE A 195 21.00 -7.67 -16.77
N ASP A 196 20.55 -6.60 -17.41
CA ASP A 196 19.83 -6.71 -18.68
C ASP A 196 20.82 -7.10 -19.79
N GLN A 197 20.39 -7.96 -20.68
CA GLN A 197 21.14 -8.37 -21.85
C GLN A 197 21.23 -7.24 -22.90
N ALA A 198 21.29 -7.57 -24.17
CA ALA A 198 21.40 -6.59 -25.25
C ALA A 198 20.18 -5.63 -25.34
N THR A 199 19.04 -6.07 -24.88
CA THR A 199 17.76 -5.32 -24.94
C THR A 199 17.21 -5.03 -23.55
N ILE A 200 16.58 -3.89 -23.40
CA ILE A 200 15.83 -3.55 -22.18
C ILE A 200 14.54 -4.39 -22.16
N PRO A 201 14.27 -5.16 -21.08
CA PRO A 201 13.00 -5.86 -20.93
C PRO A 201 11.82 -4.90 -21.01
N GLU A 202 10.72 -5.34 -21.60
CA GLU A 202 9.52 -4.52 -21.69
C GLU A 202 9.01 -4.17 -20.28
N PHE A 203 8.77 -2.89 -20.07
CA PHE A 203 8.08 -2.42 -18.88
C PHE A 203 7.10 -1.31 -19.24
N GLN A 204 5.84 -1.52 -18.93
CA GLN A 204 4.80 -0.51 -19.05
C GLN A 204 3.95 -0.55 -17.80
N ARG A 205 3.75 0.62 -17.19
CA ARG A 205 2.85 0.77 -16.05
C ARG A 205 2.00 2.01 -16.24
N ASN A 206 0.70 1.84 -16.04
CA ASN A 206 -0.27 2.92 -15.99
C ASN A 206 -0.98 2.87 -14.63
N ASN A 207 -0.96 3.99 -13.92
CA ASN A 207 -1.78 4.24 -12.74
C ASN A 207 -2.67 5.41 -13.06
N PHE A 208 -3.97 5.21 -13.10
CA PHE A 208 -4.93 6.25 -13.40
C PHE A 208 -6.09 6.19 -12.42
N GLY A 209 -6.70 7.33 -12.18
CA GLY A 209 -7.81 7.36 -11.23
C GLY A 209 -8.44 8.73 -11.10
N ALA A 210 -9.51 8.75 -10.32
CA ALA A 210 -10.21 9.96 -9.97
C ALA A 210 -10.87 9.83 -8.61
N SER A 211 -10.98 10.96 -7.92
CA SER A 211 -11.75 11.07 -6.69
C SER A 211 -12.71 12.25 -6.77
N ILE A 212 -13.83 12.13 -6.09
CA ILE A 212 -14.83 13.19 -5.95
C ILE A 212 -15.48 13.11 -4.58
N GLY A 213 -15.62 14.25 -3.94
CA GLY A 213 -16.34 14.37 -2.68
C GLY A 213 -17.09 15.69 -2.58
N GLY A 214 -18.13 15.72 -1.78
CA GLY A 214 -18.94 16.92 -1.62
C GLY A 214 -20.23 16.69 -0.84
N PRO A 215 -21.10 17.71 -0.77
CA PRO A 215 -22.38 17.61 -0.10
C PRO A 215 -23.47 17.12 -1.07
N ILE A 216 -24.21 16.08 -0.68
CA ILE A 216 -25.56 15.83 -1.22
C ILE A 216 -26.51 16.83 -0.58
N LYS A 217 -26.36 17.04 0.72
CA LYS A 217 -27.03 18.10 1.48
C LYS A 217 -26.02 18.70 2.45
N LYS A 218 -25.75 20.03 2.33
CA LYS A 218 -24.79 20.73 3.19
C LYS A 218 -25.07 20.47 4.67
N ASP A 219 -24.02 20.31 5.44
CA ASP A 219 -24.00 20.05 6.88
C ASP A 219 -24.68 18.75 7.32
N LYS A 220 -25.35 18.04 6.41
CA LYS A 220 -26.20 16.90 6.75
C LYS A 220 -25.80 15.59 6.08
N LEU A 221 -25.63 15.60 4.77
CA LEU A 221 -25.36 14.38 4.00
C LEU A 221 -24.20 14.64 3.03
N LEU A 222 -23.08 13.99 3.28
CA LEU A 222 -21.86 14.14 2.53
C LEU A 222 -21.51 12.82 1.86
N PHE A 223 -20.83 12.89 0.73
CA PHE A 223 -20.34 11.69 0.03
C PHE A 223 -18.89 11.87 -0.39
N PHE A 224 -18.22 10.76 -0.56
CA PHE A 224 -16.91 10.65 -1.17
C PHE A 224 -16.86 9.37 -2.02
N ALA A 225 -16.23 9.44 -3.18
CA ALA A 225 -15.96 8.29 -4.05
C ALA A 225 -14.56 8.40 -4.65
N ASN A 226 -13.89 7.26 -4.79
CA ASN A 226 -12.59 7.13 -5.42
C ASN A 226 -12.53 5.88 -6.29
N TYR A 227 -11.84 5.98 -7.39
CA TYR A 227 -11.45 4.87 -8.25
C TYR A 227 -9.98 5.01 -8.63
N GLU A 228 -9.24 3.91 -8.58
CA GLU A 228 -7.85 3.80 -9.03
C GLU A 228 -7.66 2.52 -9.84
N GLY A 229 -7.12 2.64 -11.04
CA GLY A 229 -6.77 1.54 -11.92
C GLY A 229 -5.26 1.39 -12.04
N TYR A 230 -4.78 0.16 -11.92
CA TYR A 230 -3.38 -0.21 -12.10
C TYR A 230 -3.27 -1.23 -13.23
N ARG A 231 -2.38 -0.96 -14.18
CA ARG A 231 -2.10 -1.85 -15.31
C ARG A 231 -0.59 -1.96 -15.47
N GLN A 232 -0.06 -3.18 -15.46
CA GLN A 232 1.38 -3.38 -15.62
C GLN A 232 1.68 -4.55 -16.54
N ASN A 233 2.60 -4.31 -17.48
CA ASN A 233 3.34 -5.31 -18.21
C ASN A 233 4.79 -5.24 -17.77
N LEU A 234 5.32 -6.33 -17.23
CA LEU A 234 6.70 -6.41 -16.75
C LEU A 234 7.40 -7.58 -17.40
N GLY A 235 8.38 -7.30 -18.26
CA GLY A 235 9.31 -8.29 -18.78
C GLY A 235 10.23 -8.77 -17.65
N LEU A 236 10.17 -10.05 -17.35
CA LEU A 236 11.02 -10.67 -16.33
C LEU A 236 12.33 -11.09 -16.97
N SER A 237 13.46 -10.66 -16.40
CA SER A 237 14.77 -11.16 -16.84
C SER A 237 14.98 -12.56 -16.26
N ASP A 238 14.86 -13.56 -17.10
CA ASP A 238 14.99 -14.97 -16.72
C ASP A 238 16.24 -15.60 -17.36
N LEU A 239 17.00 -16.32 -16.54
CA LEU A 239 18.17 -17.09 -16.93
C LEU A 239 17.91 -18.56 -16.62
N THR A 240 17.91 -19.38 -17.65
CA THR A 240 17.71 -20.83 -17.54
C THR A 240 18.94 -21.58 -18.06
N LEU A 241 19.34 -22.61 -17.36
CA LEU A 241 20.37 -23.55 -17.86
C LEU A 241 19.72 -24.55 -18.82
N VAL A 242 20.30 -24.66 -19.99
CA VAL A 242 19.80 -25.50 -21.09
C VAL A 242 20.90 -26.39 -21.64
N PRO A 243 20.58 -27.52 -22.30
CA PRO A 243 21.56 -28.28 -23.08
C PRO A 243 22.16 -27.38 -24.17
N ASP A 244 23.48 -27.38 -24.28
CA ASP A 244 24.19 -26.65 -25.33
C ASP A 244 23.86 -27.18 -26.74
N ASN A 245 24.18 -26.40 -27.76
CA ASN A 245 23.89 -26.77 -29.14
C ASN A 245 24.64 -28.05 -29.60
N ALA A 246 25.81 -28.32 -29.04
CA ALA A 246 26.57 -29.54 -29.36
C ALA A 246 25.92 -30.77 -28.78
N SER A 247 25.50 -30.71 -27.51
CA SER A 247 24.77 -31.80 -26.84
C SER A 247 23.41 -32.05 -27.51
N ARG A 248 22.72 -31.00 -27.95
CA ARG A 248 21.48 -31.14 -28.72
C ARG A 248 21.70 -31.90 -30.04
N ALA A 249 22.75 -31.55 -30.76
CA ALA A 249 23.09 -32.21 -32.05
C ALA A 249 23.52 -33.64 -31.86
N ALA A 250 24.23 -33.96 -30.77
CA ALA A 250 24.69 -35.30 -30.45
C ALA A 250 23.66 -36.23 -29.82
N ALA A 251 22.49 -35.70 -29.47
CA ALA A 251 21.45 -36.45 -28.78
C ALA A 251 20.85 -37.57 -29.68
N VAL A 252 20.58 -38.71 -29.06
CA VAL A 252 19.95 -39.86 -29.77
C VAL A 252 18.52 -39.49 -30.25
N PRO A 253 18.05 -40.05 -31.36
CA PRO A 253 16.77 -39.68 -31.98
C PRO A 253 15.57 -39.78 -31.04
N SER A 254 15.58 -40.69 -30.08
CA SER A 254 14.49 -40.83 -29.10
C SER A 254 14.40 -39.68 -28.11
N VAL A 255 15.48 -38.93 -27.90
CA VAL A 255 15.55 -37.78 -26.98
C VAL A 255 15.30 -36.44 -27.69
N GLN A 256 15.50 -36.39 -29.01
CA GLN A 256 15.33 -35.16 -29.80
C GLN A 256 13.97 -34.44 -29.56
N PRO A 257 12.81 -35.16 -29.54
CA PRO A 257 11.53 -34.51 -29.27
C PRO A 257 11.43 -33.87 -27.87
N LEU A 258 12.11 -34.46 -26.88
CA LEU A 258 12.16 -33.93 -25.52
C LEU A 258 13.01 -32.67 -25.43
N LEU A 259 14.12 -32.62 -26.19
CA LEU A 259 14.98 -31.45 -26.26
C LEU A 259 14.28 -30.23 -26.90
N ALA A 260 13.29 -30.47 -27.76
CA ALA A 260 12.48 -29.40 -28.34
C ALA A 260 11.62 -28.67 -27.30
N LEU A 261 11.38 -29.25 -26.12
CA LEU A 261 10.68 -28.63 -24.99
C LEU A 261 11.56 -27.63 -24.22
N TRP A 262 12.89 -27.67 -24.42
CA TRP A 262 13.80 -26.76 -23.77
C TRP A 262 14.09 -25.55 -24.65
N PRO A 263 14.32 -24.35 -24.07
CA PRO A 263 14.78 -23.20 -24.83
C PRO A 263 16.07 -23.49 -25.57
N ILE A 264 16.26 -22.80 -26.66
CA ILE A 264 17.54 -22.87 -27.41
C ILE A 264 18.55 -21.96 -26.73
N GLN A 265 19.77 -22.41 -26.63
CA GLN A 265 20.90 -21.61 -26.17
C GLN A 265 20.97 -20.26 -26.94
N ASN A 266 21.02 -19.16 -26.22
CA ASN A 266 21.27 -17.82 -26.74
C ASN A 266 22.24 -17.01 -25.86
N GLY A 267 22.81 -17.64 -24.83
CA GLY A 267 23.83 -17.13 -23.94
C GLY A 267 25.12 -17.94 -23.99
N PRO A 268 26.06 -17.68 -23.07
CA PRO A 268 27.33 -18.37 -22.99
C PRO A 268 27.20 -19.88 -22.87
N ASP A 269 28.13 -20.58 -23.48
CA ASP A 269 28.40 -22.00 -23.23
C ASP A 269 29.20 -22.11 -21.92
N LEU A 270 28.72 -22.92 -20.98
CA LEU A 270 29.35 -23.13 -19.67
C LEU A 270 30.21 -24.37 -19.64
N GLY A 271 30.27 -25.13 -20.75
CA GLY A 271 30.96 -26.41 -20.84
C GLY A 271 30.12 -27.57 -20.26
N SER A 272 30.64 -28.77 -20.40
CA SER A 272 30.00 -30.00 -19.91
C SER A 272 28.57 -30.26 -20.45
N GLY A 273 28.26 -29.74 -21.63
CA GLY A 273 26.96 -29.93 -22.26
C GLY A 273 25.89 -28.96 -21.81
N ILE A 274 26.24 -27.89 -21.07
CA ILE A 274 25.33 -26.92 -20.48
C ILE A 274 25.65 -25.53 -21.02
N ALA A 275 24.60 -24.78 -21.34
CA ALA A 275 24.68 -23.39 -21.77
C ALA A 275 23.56 -22.55 -21.11
N GLU A 276 23.63 -21.25 -21.28
CA GLU A 276 22.63 -20.30 -20.81
C GLU A 276 21.62 -19.98 -21.89
N ALA A 277 20.37 -19.86 -21.46
CA ALA A 277 19.30 -19.30 -22.25
C ALA A 277 18.62 -18.16 -21.47
N PHE A 278 18.59 -16.99 -22.11
CA PHE A 278 17.92 -15.81 -21.58
C PHE A 278 16.54 -15.66 -22.21
N SER A 279 15.58 -15.34 -21.40
CA SER A 279 14.22 -15.00 -21.85
C SER A 279 13.69 -13.80 -21.08
N SER A 280 12.66 -13.15 -21.62
CA SER A 280 12.00 -12.02 -20.98
C SER A 280 10.48 -12.21 -21.08
N PRO A 281 9.92 -13.24 -20.44
CA PRO A 281 8.49 -13.44 -20.45
C PRO A 281 7.79 -12.28 -19.74
N ILE A 282 6.59 -11.92 -20.22
CA ILE A 282 5.86 -10.75 -19.73
C ILE A 282 4.87 -11.16 -18.66
N GLN A 283 5.01 -10.57 -17.48
CA GLN A 283 3.99 -10.61 -16.42
C GLN A 283 2.95 -9.53 -16.67
N HIS A 284 1.70 -9.92 -16.67
CA HIS A 284 0.57 -9.01 -16.81
C HIS A 284 -0.15 -8.86 -15.47
N ILE A 285 -0.32 -7.63 -15.01
CA ILE A 285 -1.06 -7.30 -13.80
C ILE A 285 -2.14 -6.27 -14.12
N ARG A 286 -3.36 -6.55 -13.67
CA ARG A 286 -4.50 -5.65 -13.65
C ARG A 286 -5.03 -5.58 -12.24
N GLU A 287 -5.30 -4.36 -11.75
CA GLU A 287 -5.95 -4.13 -10.47
C GLU A 287 -6.86 -2.92 -10.56
N ASP A 288 -8.03 -3.01 -9.98
CA ASP A 288 -9.06 -1.98 -9.93
C ASP A 288 -9.50 -1.81 -8.48
N PHE A 289 -9.14 -0.69 -7.90
CA PHE A 289 -9.51 -0.32 -6.53
C PHE A 289 -10.60 0.73 -6.56
N GLY A 290 -11.62 0.57 -5.72
CA GLY A 290 -12.67 1.55 -5.56
C GLY A 290 -13.14 1.67 -4.12
N THR A 291 -13.42 2.89 -3.68
CA THR A 291 -14.08 3.12 -2.40
C THR A 291 -15.13 4.21 -2.51
N THR A 292 -16.24 3.99 -1.81
CA THR A 292 -17.30 4.98 -1.65
C THR A 292 -17.62 5.13 -0.17
N ARG A 293 -17.89 6.35 0.26
CA ARG A 293 -18.27 6.67 1.62
C ARG A 293 -19.40 7.68 1.64
N VAL A 294 -20.34 7.49 2.55
CA VAL A 294 -21.43 8.41 2.83
C VAL A 294 -21.44 8.69 4.32
N ASP A 295 -21.45 9.97 4.68
CA ASP A 295 -21.52 10.45 6.05
C ASP A 295 -22.84 11.20 6.24
N TYR A 296 -23.65 10.77 7.22
CA TYR A 296 -24.97 11.34 7.51
C TYR A 296 -25.06 11.85 8.94
N ASN A 297 -25.14 13.16 9.08
CA ASN A 297 -25.40 13.86 10.35
C ASN A 297 -26.91 13.84 10.61
N ILE A 298 -27.40 12.81 11.30
CA ILE A 298 -28.82 12.62 11.59
C ILE A 298 -29.31 13.70 12.58
N SER A 299 -28.55 13.88 13.66
CA SER A 299 -28.77 14.88 14.68
C SER A 299 -27.42 15.36 15.25
N PRO A 300 -27.36 16.39 16.10
CA PRO A 300 -26.14 16.80 16.79
C PRO A 300 -25.50 15.72 17.66
N LYS A 301 -26.23 14.64 17.97
CA LYS A 301 -25.79 13.53 18.80
C LYS A 301 -25.59 12.24 18.02
N ASP A 302 -26.19 12.13 16.83
CA ASP A 302 -26.22 10.90 16.05
C ASP A 302 -25.56 11.12 14.69
N LEU A 303 -24.40 10.51 14.52
CA LEU A 303 -23.63 10.49 13.28
C LEU A 303 -23.63 9.06 12.74
N PHE A 304 -23.91 8.91 11.46
CA PHE A 304 -23.84 7.63 10.76
C PHE A 304 -22.89 7.75 9.58
N PHE A 305 -22.08 6.75 9.37
CA PHE A 305 -21.35 6.62 8.10
C PHE A 305 -21.44 5.20 7.57
N ALA A 306 -21.39 5.08 6.26
CA ALA A 306 -21.23 3.81 5.55
C ALA A 306 -20.10 3.95 4.55
N ALA A 307 -19.27 2.92 4.45
CA ALA A 307 -18.20 2.84 3.47
C ALA A 307 -18.22 1.47 2.80
N TYR A 308 -17.95 1.46 1.49
CA TYR A 308 -17.77 0.26 0.71
C TYR A 308 -16.44 0.36 -0.03
N THR A 309 -15.61 -0.67 0.09
CA THR A 309 -14.33 -0.76 -0.59
C THR A 309 -14.26 -2.06 -1.35
N ILE A 310 -13.77 -2.00 -2.57
CA ILE A 310 -13.52 -3.15 -3.44
C ILE A 310 -12.10 -3.05 -4.01
N ASP A 311 -11.44 -4.20 -4.10
CA ASP A 311 -10.15 -4.36 -4.74
C ASP A 311 -10.21 -5.65 -5.57
N ASP A 312 -10.31 -5.49 -6.90
CA ASP A 312 -10.39 -6.60 -7.85
C ASP A 312 -9.11 -6.66 -8.68
N SER A 313 -8.42 -7.79 -8.64
CA SER A 313 -7.12 -7.89 -9.27
C SER A 313 -6.83 -9.25 -9.89
N THR A 314 -6.05 -9.22 -10.96
CA THR A 314 -5.53 -10.40 -11.62
C THR A 314 -4.06 -10.24 -11.96
N ALA A 315 -3.27 -11.28 -11.74
CA ALA A 315 -1.88 -11.36 -12.17
C ALA A 315 -1.64 -12.64 -12.94
N ASN A 316 -1.08 -12.50 -14.13
CA ASN A 316 -0.56 -13.63 -14.89
C ASN A 316 0.97 -13.57 -14.86
N THR A 317 1.56 -14.42 -14.04
CA THR A 317 3.03 -14.46 -13.86
C THR A 317 3.54 -15.71 -14.55
N PRO A 318 4.33 -15.56 -15.64
CA PRO A 318 4.92 -16.72 -16.31
C PRO A 318 5.89 -17.44 -15.38
N THR A 319 5.98 -18.76 -15.54
CA THR A 319 6.92 -19.58 -14.77
C THR A 319 8.36 -19.41 -15.27
N GLN A 320 9.34 -19.56 -14.37
CA GLN A 320 10.77 -19.54 -14.74
C GLN A 320 11.18 -20.70 -15.64
N ASN A 321 10.48 -21.81 -15.56
CA ASN A 321 10.79 -22.96 -16.37
C ASN A 321 9.86 -22.97 -17.59
N PRO A 322 10.40 -22.72 -18.81
CA PRO A 322 9.62 -22.79 -20.03
C PRO A 322 9.18 -24.22 -20.40
N LEU A 323 9.65 -25.24 -19.68
CA LEU A 323 9.06 -26.56 -19.73
C LEU A 323 7.66 -26.47 -19.13
N ALA A 324 6.69 -26.13 -19.95
CA ALA A 324 5.27 -25.99 -19.61
C ALA A 324 4.60 -27.32 -19.16
N LEU A 325 5.33 -28.22 -18.56
CA LEU A 325 4.82 -29.48 -18.01
C LEU A 325 4.42 -29.38 -16.55
N ILE A 326 4.60 -28.19 -15.95
CA ILE A 326 4.21 -27.91 -14.55
C ILE A 326 3.36 -26.63 -14.55
N ASN A 327 2.15 -26.74 -14.99
CA ASN A 327 1.08 -25.76 -14.72
C ASN A 327 0.19 -26.33 -13.62
#